data_4e116e1ab94f62cf78c0e1e4d694c4ab
#
_entry.id   4e116e1ab94f62cf78c0e1e4d694c4ab
#
_cell.length_a   1.000
_cell.length_b   1.000
_cell.length_c   1.000
_cell.angle_alpha   90.00
_cell.angle_beta   90.00
_cell.angle_gamma   90.00
#
_symmetry.space_group_name_H-M   'P 1'
#
loop_
_entity.id
_entity.type
_entity.pdbx_description
1 polymer ?
#
loop_
_entity_poly.entity_id
_entity_poly.type
_entity_poly.pdbx_seq_one_letter_code
_entity_poly.pdbx_strand_id
1 'polypeptide(L)'
;QIDKYMGYREYYSNIIGSKELAEEFVSLYSKAEQDIITLQTILLQYADKQIDKNTCIDKLLEIYKYNGHALGFYMSNQIIKAGLRDEMIKEFHNPYEFYRLYLLATNKNNDKLLSRKFLSYLKMATEQYYK
;
A
#
# COMPACT_ATOMS: atom_id res chain seq x y z
N GLN A 1 -5.69 -3.83 -19.51
CA GLN A 1 -4.73 -3.68 -18.45
C GLN A 1 -4.45 -2.21 -18.16
N ILE A 2 -4.65 -1.80 -16.93
CA ILE A 2 -4.32 -0.46 -16.49
C ILE A 2 -2.94 -0.51 -15.87
N ASP A 3 -1.95 -0.39 -16.69
CA ASP A 3 -0.58 -0.39 -16.23
C ASP A 3 0.02 1.01 -16.26
N LYS A 4 -0.79 1.97 -16.60
CA LYS A 4 -0.28 3.27 -16.97
C LYS A 4 -1.06 4.37 -16.29
N TYR A 5 -0.37 5.39 -15.89
CA TYR A 5 -0.96 6.62 -15.43
C TYR A 5 -2.03 7.13 -16.36
N MET A 6 -1.81 7.01 -17.67
CA MET A 6 -2.73 7.49 -18.68
C MET A 6 -4.08 6.80 -18.60
N GLY A 7 -4.09 5.47 -18.45
CA GLY A 7 -5.33 4.72 -18.31
C GLY A 7 -6.14 5.13 -17.08
N TYR A 8 -5.49 5.33 -15.94
CA TYR A 8 -6.14 5.81 -14.75
C TYR A 8 -6.62 7.24 -14.87
N ARG A 9 -5.81 8.09 -15.48
CA ARG A 9 -6.18 9.47 -15.71
C ARG A 9 -7.42 9.59 -16.58
N GLU A 10 -7.48 8.81 -17.66
CA GLU A 10 -8.64 8.74 -18.51
C GLU A 10 -9.85 8.20 -17.79
N TYR A 11 -9.68 7.13 -17.03
CA TYR A 11 -10.77 6.55 -16.26
C TYR A 11 -11.41 7.59 -15.34
N TYR A 12 -10.61 8.24 -14.49
CA TYR A 12 -11.13 9.19 -13.53
C TYR A 12 -11.66 10.48 -14.18
N SER A 13 -11.03 10.93 -15.27
CA SER A 13 -11.50 12.12 -15.97
C SER A 13 -12.77 11.86 -16.75
N ASN A 14 -12.85 10.74 -17.47
CA ASN A 14 -13.94 10.49 -18.42
C ASN A 14 -15.08 9.70 -17.80
N ILE A 15 -14.79 8.75 -16.90
CA ILE A 15 -15.81 7.90 -16.28
C ILE A 15 -16.39 8.55 -15.03
N ILE A 16 -15.53 9.08 -14.16
CA ILE A 16 -15.97 9.75 -12.93
C ILE A 16 -16.28 11.23 -13.17
N GLY A 17 -15.76 11.80 -14.27
CA GLY A 17 -16.05 13.18 -14.64
C GLY A 17 -15.29 14.22 -13.83
N SER A 18 -14.19 13.85 -13.17
CA SER A 18 -13.40 14.74 -12.34
C SER A 18 -11.94 14.76 -12.77
N LYS A 19 -11.54 15.84 -13.42
CA LYS A 19 -10.15 16.08 -13.78
C LYS A 19 -9.25 16.24 -12.54
N GLU A 20 -9.74 16.98 -11.55
CA GLU A 20 -9.01 17.21 -10.30
C GLU A 20 -8.79 15.91 -9.55
N LEU A 21 -9.79 15.04 -9.48
CA LEU A 21 -9.67 13.73 -8.86
C LEU A 21 -8.64 12.86 -9.58
N ALA A 22 -8.64 12.88 -10.91
CA ALA A 22 -7.66 12.14 -11.71
C ALA A 22 -6.23 12.63 -11.45
N GLU A 23 -6.03 13.93 -11.40
CA GLU A 23 -4.72 14.53 -11.12
C GLU A 23 -4.25 14.22 -9.70
N GLU A 24 -5.15 14.28 -8.73
CA GLU A 24 -4.83 13.93 -7.35
C GLU A 24 -4.47 12.44 -7.24
N PHE A 25 -5.18 11.55 -7.92
CA PHE A 25 -4.83 10.14 -7.95
C PHE A 25 -3.44 9.90 -8.52
N VAL A 26 -3.10 10.55 -9.62
CA VAL A 26 -1.76 10.44 -10.23
C VAL A 26 -0.68 10.94 -9.25
N SER A 27 -0.95 12.04 -8.56
CA SER A 27 -0.04 12.58 -7.55
C SER A 27 0.17 11.58 -6.40
N LEU A 28 -0.90 10.99 -5.88
CA LEU A 28 -0.83 9.97 -4.83
C LEU A 28 -0.09 8.72 -5.30
N TYR A 29 -0.33 8.29 -6.54
CA TYR A 29 0.37 7.15 -7.12
C TYR A 29 1.87 7.41 -7.22
N SER A 30 2.28 8.61 -7.62
CA SER A 30 3.70 8.96 -7.74
C SER A 30 4.43 8.99 -6.39
N LYS A 31 3.70 9.18 -5.30
CA LYS A 31 4.24 9.18 -3.93
C LYS A 31 4.08 7.84 -3.22
N ALA A 32 3.47 6.87 -3.85
CA ALA A 32 3.03 5.65 -3.19
C ALA A 32 4.18 4.88 -2.52
N GLU A 33 5.33 4.77 -3.16
CA GLU A 33 6.49 4.08 -2.59
C GLU A 33 6.89 4.71 -1.25
N GLN A 34 7.02 6.03 -1.22
CA GLN A 34 7.37 6.75 0.00
C GLN A 34 6.25 6.66 1.05
N ASP A 35 5.01 6.74 0.63
CA ASP A 35 3.86 6.63 1.53
C ASP A 35 3.79 5.24 2.17
N ILE A 36 4.14 4.18 1.45
CA ILE A 36 4.20 2.83 2.00
C ILE A 36 5.30 2.72 3.07
N ILE A 37 6.46 3.32 2.84
CA ILE A 37 7.54 3.35 3.84
C ILE A 37 7.06 4.12 5.09
N THR A 38 6.41 5.24 4.90
CA THR A 38 5.85 6.04 5.99
C THR A 38 4.78 5.26 6.76
N LEU A 39 3.90 4.54 6.05
CA LEU A 39 2.90 3.67 6.65
C LEU A 39 3.53 2.62 7.57
N GLN A 40 4.57 1.93 7.09
CA GLN A 40 5.28 0.93 7.88
C GLN A 40 5.86 1.56 9.16
N THR A 41 6.47 2.72 9.03
CA THR A 41 7.04 3.45 10.16
C THR A 41 5.99 3.82 11.20
N ILE A 42 4.85 4.35 10.77
CA ILE A 42 3.75 4.73 11.67
C ILE A 42 3.22 3.52 12.44
N LEU A 43 2.97 2.42 11.74
CA LEU A 43 2.43 1.22 12.36
C LEU A 43 3.42 0.60 13.36
N LEU A 44 4.71 0.62 13.05
CA LEU A 44 5.74 0.15 13.98
C LEU A 44 5.87 1.06 15.21
N GLN A 45 5.77 2.36 15.04
CA GLN A 45 5.74 3.30 16.16
C GLN A 45 4.55 3.01 17.09
N TYR A 46 3.40 2.72 16.52
CA TYR A 46 2.24 2.32 17.31
C TYR A 46 2.46 0.98 18.02
N ALA A 47 2.99 -0.01 17.32
CA ALA A 47 3.30 -1.32 17.91
C ALA A 47 4.29 -1.21 19.06
N ASP A 48 5.27 -0.32 18.96
CA ASP A 48 6.29 -0.06 19.98
C ASP A 48 5.82 0.92 21.07
N LYS A 49 4.55 1.31 21.05
CA LYS A 49 3.95 2.24 22.00
C LYS A 49 4.61 3.64 22.04
N GLN A 50 5.23 4.04 20.94
CA GLN A 50 5.82 5.38 20.81
C GLN A 50 4.76 6.44 20.50
N ILE A 51 3.66 6.04 19.90
CA ILE A 51 2.49 6.89 19.64
C ILE A 51 1.24 6.16 20.09
N ASP A 52 0.21 6.92 20.48
CA ASP A 52 -1.07 6.36 20.85
C ASP A 52 -1.94 6.02 19.63
N LYS A 53 -3.07 5.36 19.88
CA LYS A 53 -3.98 4.93 18.82
C LYS A 53 -4.52 6.11 18.00
N ASN A 54 -4.92 7.19 18.65
CA ASN A 54 -5.51 8.35 17.97
C ASN A 54 -4.46 9.04 17.08
N THR A 55 -3.26 9.22 17.56
CA THR A 55 -2.14 9.76 16.79
C THR A 55 -1.83 8.87 15.59
N CYS A 56 -1.82 7.56 15.78
CA CYS A 56 -1.61 6.60 14.70
C CYS A 56 -2.69 6.75 13.62
N ILE A 57 -3.96 6.79 14.01
CA ILE A 57 -5.07 6.94 13.08
C ILE A 57 -4.96 8.26 12.31
N ASP A 58 -4.68 9.36 12.97
CA ASP A 58 -4.57 10.67 12.34
C ASP A 58 -3.47 10.68 11.29
N LYS A 59 -2.31 10.10 11.61
CA LYS A 59 -1.20 10.00 10.66
C LYS A 59 -1.53 9.10 9.47
N LEU A 60 -2.23 7.98 9.71
CA LEU A 60 -2.62 7.08 8.63
C LEU A 60 -3.64 7.74 7.70
N LEU A 61 -4.57 8.52 8.21
CA LEU A 61 -5.57 9.21 7.40
C LEU A 61 -4.96 10.20 6.41
N GLU A 62 -3.82 10.78 6.72
CA GLU A 62 -3.09 11.65 5.80
C GLU A 62 -2.58 10.89 4.56
N ILE A 63 -2.28 9.61 4.72
CA ILE A 63 -1.76 8.74 3.66
C ILE A 63 -2.88 8.02 2.93
N TYR A 64 -3.91 7.58 3.67
CA TYR A 64 -4.99 6.74 3.16
C TYR A 64 -6.12 7.53 2.50
N LYS A 65 -5.77 8.48 1.66
CA LYS A 65 -6.78 9.19 0.86
C LYS A 65 -7.45 8.21 -0.10
N TYR A 66 -8.75 8.41 -0.31
CA TYR A 66 -9.58 7.53 -1.17
C TYR A 66 -9.46 6.05 -0.79
N ASN A 67 -9.47 5.78 0.51
CA ASN A 67 -9.39 4.41 1.07
C ASN A 67 -8.13 3.66 0.63
N GLY A 68 -7.06 4.37 0.35
CA GLY A 68 -5.79 3.75 -0.03
C GLY A 68 -5.75 3.19 -1.44
N HIS A 69 -6.68 3.57 -2.32
CA HIS A 69 -6.74 3.02 -3.68
C HIS A 69 -5.44 3.24 -4.46
N ALA A 70 -4.83 4.40 -4.33
CA ALA A 70 -3.57 4.70 -5.02
C ALA A 70 -2.43 3.80 -4.53
N LEU A 71 -2.36 3.54 -3.22
CA LEU A 71 -1.35 2.65 -2.64
C LEU A 71 -1.56 1.21 -3.10
N GLY A 72 -2.79 0.71 -2.98
CA GLY A 72 -3.13 -0.64 -3.39
C GLY A 72 -2.88 -0.88 -4.87
N PHE A 73 -3.21 0.08 -5.71
CA PHE A 73 -2.96 0.00 -7.15
C PHE A 73 -1.46 -0.03 -7.45
N TYR A 74 -0.68 0.83 -6.82
CA TYR A 74 0.77 0.83 -6.97
C TYR A 74 1.38 -0.51 -6.57
N MET A 75 1.01 -1.03 -5.39
CA MET A 75 1.51 -2.31 -4.90
C MET A 75 1.16 -3.45 -5.85
N SER A 76 -0.10 -3.51 -6.29
CA SER A 76 -0.56 -4.54 -7.23
C SER A 76 0.22 -4.49 -8.55
N ASN A 77 0.47 -3.30 -9.07
CA ASN A 77 1.26 -3.15 -10.29
C ASN A 77 2.70 -3.65 -10.13
N GLN A 78 3.33 -3.38 -9.01
CA GLN A 78 4.68 -3.89 -8.74
C GLN A 78 4.69 -5.43 -8.67
N ILE A 79 3.70 -6.00 -8.02
CA ILE A 79 3.54 -7.46 -7.91
C ILE A 79 3.33 -8.09 -9.30
N ILE A 80 2.46 -7.50 -10.11
CA ILE A 80 2.17 -7.99 -11.47
C ILE A 80 3.42 -7.87 -12.35
N LYS A 81 4.14 -6.77 -12.30
CA LYS A 81 5.38 -6.58 -13.08
C LYS A 81 6.46 -7.59 -12.71
N ALA A 82 6.45 -8.06 -11.47
CA ALA A 82 7.39 -9.08 -11.01
C ALA A 82 6.97 -10.52 -11.38
N GLY A 83 5.83 -10.69 -12.06
CA GLY A 83 5.33 -12.01 -12.46
C GLY A 83 4.59 -12.76 -11.36
N LEU A 84 4.17 -12.08 -10.30
CA LEU A 84 3.53 -12.69 -9.11
C LEU A 84 2.03 -12.47 -9.06
N ARG A 85 1.41 -12.23 -10.22
CA ARG A 85 -0.03 -11.95 -10.31
C ARG A 85 -0.89 -13.09 -9.77
N ASP A 86 -0.56 -14.31 -10.12
CA ASP A 86 -1.39 -15.47 -9.75
C ASP A 86 -1.33 -15.73 -8.25
N GLU A 87 -0.15 -15.58 -7.66
CA GLU A 87 0.03 -15.64 -6.21
C GLU A 87 -0.76 -14.54 -5.50
N MET A 88 -0.74 -13.33 -6.03
CA MET A 88 -1.50 -12.22 -5.48
C MET A 88 -3.00 -12.50 -5.49
N ILE A 89 -3.54 -13.03 -6.59
CA ILE A 89 -4.96 -13.36 -6.70
C ILE A 89 -5.34 -14.45 -5.71
N LYS A 90 -4.51 -15.46 -5.57
CA LYS A 90 -4.74 -16.57 -4.64
C LYS A 90 -4.79 -16.09 -3.19
N GLU A 91 -3.93 -15.17 -2.82
CA GLU A 91 -3.73 -14.73 -1.44
C GLU A 91 -4.29 -13.34 -1.15
N PHE A 92 -5.12 -12.77 -2.04
CA PHE A 92 -5.57 -11.37 -1.91
C PHE A 92 -6.35 -11.09 -0.63
N HIS A 93 -6.93 -12.11 -0.02
CA HIS A 93 -7.69 -11.98 1.23
C HIS A 93 -6.79 -11.85 2.47
N ASN A 94 -5.48 -12.06 2.31
CA ASN A 94 -4.52 -12.05 3.40
C ASN A 94 -3.60 -10.83 3.29
N PRO A 95 -3.79 -9.80 4.13
CA PRO A 95 -2.95 -8.58 4.07
C PRO A 95 -1.46 -8.85 4.24
N TYR A 96 -1.10 -9.82 5.08
CA TYR A 96 0.30 -10.20 5.27
C TYR A 96 0.91 -10.70 3.95
N GLU A 97 0.23 -11.61 3.26
CA GLU A 97 0.72 -12.16 2.00
C GLU A 97 0.81 -11.10 0.91
N PHE A 98 -0.15 -10.18 0.86
CA PHE A 98 -0.11 -9.08 -0.10
C PHE A 98 1.12 -8.19 0.10
N TYR A 99 1.42 -7.80 1.33
CA TYR A 99 2.61 -7.02 1.64
C TYR A 99 3.89 -7.81 1.40
N ARG A 100 3.90 -9.09 1.73
CA ARG A 100 5.05 -9.96 1.48
C ARG A 100 5.38 -10.03 -0.01
N LEU A 101 4.38 -10.21 -0.84
CA LEU A 101 4.54 -10.23 -2.30
C LEU A 101 5.04 -8.89 -2.83
N TYR A 102 4.50 -7.79 -2.31
CA TYR A 102 4.98 -6.47 -2.69
C TYR A 102 6.45 -6.27 -2.34
N LEU A 103 6.86 -6.62 -1.14
CA LEU A 103 8.26 -6.49 -0.72
C LEU A 103 9.18 -7.40 -1.53
N LEU A 104 8.72 -8.60 -1.87
CA LEU A 104 9.46 -9.49 -2.75
C LEU A 104 9.63 -8.89 -4.15
N ALA A 105 8.57 -8.29 -4.68
CA ALA A 105 8.55 -7.68 -6.01
C ALA A 105 9.47 -6.45 -6.10
N THR A 106 9.60 -5.69 -5.02
CA THR A 106 10.30 -4.41 -5.00
C THR A 106 11.65 -4.45 -4.29
N ASN A 107 12.26 -5.57 -4.18
CA ASN A 107 13.47 -5.86 -3.40
C ASN A 107 14.70 -4.94 -3.66
N LYS A 108 14.51 -3.78 -4.25
CA LYS A 108 15.61 -2.92 -4.70
C LYS A 108 16.00 -1.84 -3.71
N ASN A 109 15.05 -1.28 -2.95
CA ASN A 109 15.24 -0.02 -2.24
C ASN A 109 14.77 -0.03 -0.80
N ASN A 110 14.39 -1.19 -0.27
CA ASN A 110 13.81 -1.23 1.05
C ASN A 110 14.87 -1.36 2.12
N ASP A 111 14.73 -0.61 3.19
CA ASP A 111 15.37 -0.92 4.44
C ASP A 111 14.92 -2.33 4.86
N LYS A 112 15.82 -3.29 4.70
CA LYS A 112 15.52 -4.71 4.98
C LYS A 112 15.14 -4.95 6.44
N LEU A 113 15.69 -4.15 7.35
CA LEU A 113 15.34 -4.25 8.76
C LEU A 113 13.92 -3.76 9.03
N LEU A 114 13.57 -2.59 8.48
CA LEU A 114 12.22 -2.03 8.58
C LEU A 114 11.18 -2.99 8.00
N SER A 115 11.45 -3.52 6.82
CA SER A 115 10.55 -4.46 6.14
C SER A 115 10.35 -5.74 6.93
N ARG A 116 11.40 -6.29 7.51
CA ARG A 116 11.30 -7.50 8.34
C ARG A 116 10.49 -7.26 9.63
N LYS A 117 10.75 -6.14 10.29
CA LYS A 117 9.98 -5.76 11.49
C LYS A 117 8.51 -5.58 11.16
N PHE A 118 8.22 -4.90 10.05
CA PHE A 118 6.86 -4.66 9.63
C PHE A 118 6.13 -5.96 9.27
N LEU A 119 6.76 -6.86 8.55
CA LEU A 119 6.16 -8.16 8.21
C LEU A 119 5.88 -8.99 9.46
N SER A 120 6.78 -8.98 10.43
CA SER A 120 6.56 -9.68 11.71
C SER A 120 5.36 -9.11 12.45
N TYR A 121 5.26 -7.79 12.52
CA TYR A 121 4.11 -7.12 13.12
C TYR A 121 2.81 -7.46 12.38
N LEU A 122 2.82 -7.36 11.06
CA LEU A 122 1.63 -7.59 10.24
C LEU A 122 1.16 -9.04 10.33
N LYS A 123 2.09 -9.99 10.38
CA LYS A 123 1.77 -11.39 10.58
C LYS A 123 1.06 -11.62 11.90
N MET A 124 1.59 -11.08 12.98
CA MET A 124 0.98 -11.18 14.30
C MET A 124 -0.41 -10.54 14.33
N ALA A 125 -0.54 -9.34 13.78
CA ALA A 125 -1.82 -8.62 13.75
C ALA A 125 -2.86 -9.38 12.92
N THR A 126 -2.47 -9.93 11.78
CA THR A 126 -3.36 -10.73 10.92
C THR A 126 -3.82 -11.99 11.62
N GLU A 127 -2.91 -12.71 12.27
CA GLU A 127 -3.23 -13.93 13.02
C GLU A 127 -4.21 -13.63 14.17
N GLN A 128 -4.03 -12.53 14.88
CA GLN A 128 -4.94 -12.10 15.94
C GLN A 128 -6.32 -11.74 15.41
N TYR A 129 -6.38 -11.06 14.27
CA TYR A 129 -7.64 -10.61 13.68
C TYR A 129 -8.49 -11.77 13.18
N TYR A 130 -7.86 -12.80 12.60
CA TYR A 130 -8.57 -13.93 11.98
C TYR A 130 -8.68 -15.15 12.89
N LYS A 131 -8.43 -14.99 14.16
CA LYS A 131 -8.65 -16.08 15.12
C LYS A 131 -10.16 -16.34 15.37
#